data_f191bd5ed9582b3bd1ef56344eab5bc8
#
_entry.id   f191bd5ed9582b3bd1ef56344eab5bc8
#
_cell.length_a   1.000
_cell.length_b   1.000
_cell.length_c   1.000
_cell.angle_alpha   90.00
_cell.angle_beta   90.00
_cell.angle_gamma   90.00
#
_symmetry.space_group_name_H-M   'P 1'
#
loop_
_entity.id
_entity.type
_entity.pdbx_description
1 polymer ?
#
loop_
_entity_poly.entity_id
_entity_poly.type
_entity_poly.pdbx_seq_one_letter_code
_entity_poly.pdbx_strand_id
1 'polypeptide(L)'
;PVTKTGLNNGYHDTEEIGKDDPHFGLSVGKFYVSGFTGVTSQDGEHFIFLKTVGDDVELHFELTQDIDMLGSDTAVTINRDNGGYDRQFGISPTDFGRGTLIVRFTDYQNNTGEPQVYTDYLAAKMSGAADTVISLNEEGDYEVALDYEIKKDSRILGTAATSSSFTNYRIHFTFSVRNGNCMVFPFDLASGEELKNTAIAPNGFRLDLARSRFLAINVKLSALTQGAAGLVEDVRFNRPARDGEEYTREGIYTITAANEFTGQETVKTLYVGSDDRLID
;
A
#
# COMPACT_ATOMS: atom_id res chain seq x y z
N PRO A 1 -12.93 13.15 8.63
CA PRO A 1 -12.53 12.30 9.77
C PRO A 1 -11.28 11.49 9.42
N VAL A 2 -10.42 11.30 10.38
CA VAL A 2 -9.22 10.49 10.21
C VAL A 2 -9.58 9.04 10.51
N THR A 3 -9.53 8.18 9.49
CA THR A 3 -9.68 6.74 9.67
C THR A 3 -8.33 6.15 10.04
N LYS A 4 -8.31 5.18 10.94
CA LYS A 4 -7.09 4.67 11.54
C LYS A 4 -7.18 3.16 11.75
N THR A 5 -6.15 2.42 11.33
CA THR A 5 -6.07 0.97 11.52
C THR A 5 -4.69 0.59 12.04
N GLY A 6 -4.64 -0.14 13.13
CA GLY A 6 -3.41 -0.71 13.66
C GLY A 6 -2.91 -1.87 12.81
N LEU A 7 -1.62 -1.88 12.49
CA LEU A 7 -0.99 -2.91 11.67
C LEU A 7 -0.25 -3.96 12.47
N ASN A 8 0.28 -3.56 13.62
CA ASN A 8 1.04 -4.45 14.48
C ASN A 8 0.93 -4.00 15.93
N ASN A 9 0.96 -4.94 16.84
CA ASN A 9 0.78 -4.69 18.27
C ASN A 9 2.06 -4.86 19.07
N GLY A 10 3.19 -4.72 18.45
CA GLY A 10 4.46 -4.80 19.14
C GLY A 10 5.45 -5.65 18.38
N TYR A 11 6.46 -6.09 19.11
CA TYR A 11 7.46 -6.91 18.50
C TYR A 11 6.92 -8.30 18.23
N HIS A 12 7.40 -8.96 17.27
CA HIS A 12 7.50 -10.40 17.20
C HIS A 12 8.31 -10.79 15.98
N ASP A 13 8.56 -12.08 15.82
CA ASP A 13 8.98 -12.66 14.56
C ASP A 13 10.41 -12.42 14.16
N THR A 14 11.31 -12.24 15.10
CA THR A 14 12.60 -12.81 14.86
C THR A 14 12.50 -14.27 15.30
N GLU A 15 12.77 -15.19 14.40
CA GLU A 15 12.83 -16.63 14.69
C GLU A 15 13.78 -16.96 15.86
N GLU A 16 14.57 -15.99 16.27
CA GLU A 16 15.58 -16.08 17.31
C GLU A 16 15.03 -15.84 18.73
N ILE A 17 13.82 -15.26 18.86
CA ILE A 17 13.24 -14.98 20.16
C ILE A 17 12.28 -16.09 20.55
N GLY A 18 12.72 -16.96 21.43
CA GLY A 18 11.89 -18.01 22.00
C GLY A 18 10.97 -17.50 23.09
N LYS A 19 9.99 -18.32 23.46
CA LYS A 19 9.06 -18.01 24.56
C LYS A 19 9.76 -17.83 25.92
N ASP A 20 10.97 -18.34 26.07
CA ASP A 20 11.76 -18.24 27.29
C ASP A 20 12.58 -16.95 27.36
N ASP A 21 12.61 -16.15 26.29
CA ASP A 21 13.31 -14.88 26.32
C ASP A 21 12.58 -13.92 27.27
N PRO A 22 13.29 -13.25 28.18
CA PRO A 22 12.66 -12.37 29.16
C PRO A 22 11.96 -11.16 28.52
N HIS A 23 12.26 -10.85 27.26
CA HIS A 23 11.62 -9.76 26.50
C HIS A 23 10.50 -10.26 25.57
N PHE A 24 10.20 -11.56 25.63
CA PHE A 24 9.13 -12.12 24.79
C PHE A 24 7.81 -11.39 25.05
N GLY A 25 7.21 -10.84 23.98
CA GLY A 25 6.00 -10.03 24.09
C GLY A 25 6.22 -8.56 24.43
N LEU A 26 7.48 -8.12 24.63
CA LEU A 26 7.77 -6.71 24.90
C LEU A 26 7.51 -5.87 23.65
N SER A 27 6.69 -4.87 23.81
CA SER A 27 6.37 -3.91 22.73
C SER A 27 6.83 -2.51 23.12
N VAL A 28 7.53 -1.84 22.23
CA VAL A 28 7.90 -0.43 22.40
C VAL A 28 6.86 0.52 21.80
N GLY A 29 5.95 0.01 20.99
CA GLY A 29 4.91 0.83 20.36
C GLY A 29 4.10 0.08 19.33
N LYS A 30 3.28 0.84 18.58
CA LYS A 30 2.34 0.30 17.61
C LYS A 30 2.36 1.11 16.33
N PHE A 31 2.30 0.42 15.20
CA PHE A 31 2.06 1.04 13.90
C PHE A 31 0.58 1.22 13.63
N TYR A 32 0.24 2.28 12.92
CA TYR A 32 -1.09 2.46 12.34
C TYR A 32 -1.00 3.26 11.03
N VAL A 33 -2.00 3.05 10.18
CA VAL A 33 -2.20 3.83 8.96
C VAL A 33 -3.41 4.73 9.14
N SER A 34 -3.33 5.95 8.67
CA SER A 34 -4.42 6.93 8.72
C SER A 34 -4.63 7.58 7.35
N GLY A 35 -5.77 8.28 7.20
CA GLY A 35 -6.06 9.10 6.02
C GLY A 35 -6.68 8.36 4.84
N PHE A 36 -6.92 7.07 4.94
CA PHE A 36 -7.57 6.29 3.89
C PHE A 36 -9.11 6.44 3.93
N THR A 37 -9.76 6.18 2.80
CA THR A 37 -11.23 6.19 2.70
C THR A 37 -11.85 4.86 3.12
N GLY A 38 -11.21 3.76 2.79
CA GLY A 38 -11.70 2.42 3.14
C GLY A 38 -10.55 1.46 3.37
N VAL A 39 -10.85 0.34 4.03
CA VAL A 39 -9.87 -0.70 4.30
C VAL A 39 -10.52 -2.07 4.20
N THR A 40 -9.78 -3.03 3.66
CA THR A 40 -10.21 -4.43 3.60
C THR A 40 -9.02 -5.34 3.90
N SER A 41 -9.30 -6.59 4.19
CA SER A 41 -8.29 -7.64 4.35
C SER A 41 -8.93 -8.97 4.00
N GLN A 42 -8.23 -9.79 3.20
CA GLN A 42 -8.71 -11.12 2.82
C GLN A 42 -8.41 -12.18 3.87
N ASP A 43 -7.35 -11.98 4.64
CA ASP A 43 -6.82 -12.95 5.61
C ASP A 43 -6.76 -12.42 7.05
N GLY A 44 -7.17 -11.17 7.27
CA GLY A 44 -7.06 -10.48 8.56
C GLY A 44 -5.68 -9.96 8.90
N GLU A 45 -4.67 -10.20 8.05
CA GLU A 45 -3.28 -9.80 8.29
C GLU A 45 -2.75 -8.80 7.25
N HIS A 46 -3.00 -9.05 5.98
CA HIS A 46 -2.60 -8.13 4.91
C HIS A 46 -3.72 -7.16 4.61
N PHE A 47 -3.56 -5.90 5.03
CA PHE A 47 -4.55 -4.86 4.79
C PHE A 47 -4.38 -4.23 3.41
N ILE A 48 -5.52 -3.88 2.82
CA ILE A 48 -5.59 -3.11 1.58
C ILE A 48 -6.30 -1.81 1.92
N PHE A 49 -5.57 -0.70 1.85
CA PHE A 49 -6.09 0.64 2.12
C PHE A 49 -6.55 1.26 0.81
N LEU A 50 -7.78 1.74 0.79
CA LEU A 50 -8.38 2.40 -0.36
C LEU A 50 -8.25 3.90 -0.22
N LYS A 51 -7.62 4.52 -1.20
CA LYS A 51 -7.32 5.95 -1.24
C LYS A 51 -8.17 6.61 -2.32
N THR A 52 -8.78 7.75 -2.00
CA THR A 52 -9.44 8.63 -2.97
C THR A 52 -8.60 9.88 -3.21
N VAL A 53 -8.95 10.65 -4.25
CA VAL A 53 -8.26 11.92 -4.56
C VAL A 53 -8.36 12.86 -3.36
N GLY A 54 -7.24 13.43 -2.97
CA GLY A 54 -7.16 14.34 -1.82
C GLY A 54 -6.85 13.67 -0.49
N ASP A 55 -6.85 12.34 -0.44
CA ASP A 55 -6.42 11.63 0.76
C ASP A 55 -4.91 11.70 0.94
N ASP A 56 -4.48 11.99 2.17
CA ASP A 56 -3.11 11.85 2.60
C ASP A 56 -2.99 10.60 3.47
N VAL A 57 -2.62 9.50 2.84
CA VAL A 57 -2.43 8.23 3.56
C VAL A 57 -1.04 8.18 4.16
N GLU A 58 -0.96 7.89 5.43
CA GLU A 58 0.28 7.99 6.20
C GLU A 58 0.46 6.79 7.13
N LEU A 59 1.71 6.34 7.25
CA LEU A 59 2.14 5.36 8.25
C LEU A 59 2.71 6.10 9.45
N HIS A 60 2.19 5.74 10.62
CA HIS A 60 2.61 6.30 11.90
C HIS A 60 3.08 5.20 12.84
N PHE A 61 3.98 5.57 13.73
CA PHE A 61 4.37 4.75 14.87
C PHE A 61 4.12 5.52 16.16
N GLU A 62 3.43 4.90 17.09
CA GLU A 62 3.17 5.47 18.41
C GLU A 62 3.96 4.74 19.47
N LEU A 63 4.87 5.44 20.13
CA LEU A 63 5.62 4.89 21.27
C LEU A 63 4.66 4.70 22.45
N THR A 64 4.67 3.51 23.04
CA THR A 64 3.89 3.17 24.23
C THR A 64 4.75 3.05 25.46
N GLN A 65 6.07 3.06 25.32
CA GLN A 65 7.05 2.99 26.41
C GLN A 65 8.21 3.92 26.14
N ASP A 66 8.88 4.33 27.25
CA ASP A 66 10.13 5.07 27.16
C ASP A 66 11.26 4.10 26.75
N ILE A 67 11.89 4.37 25.60
CA ILE A 67 12.95 3.50 25.07
C ILE A 67 14.26 3.60 25.86
N ASP A 68 14.41 4.62 26.70
CA ASP A 68 15.56 4.78 27.61
C ASP A 68 15.39 3.99 28.89
N MET A 69 14.16 3.59 29.23
CA MET A 69 13.87 2.88 30.45
C MET A 69 12.65 1.97 30.27
N LEU A 70 12.88 0.78 29.73
CA LEU A 70 11.85 -0.27 29.62
C LEU A 70 11.69 -1.03 30.92
N GLY A 71 12.66 -0.92 31.80
CA GLY A 71 12.73 -1.42 33.14
C GLY A 71 13.89 -0.75 33.83
N SER A 72 14.16 -1.06 35.10
CA SER A 72 15.25 -0.44 35.84
C SER A 72 16.65 -0.69 35.23
N ASP A 73 16.77 -1.75 34.44
CA ASP A 73 18.02 -2.25 33.86
C ASP A 73 17.93 -2.48 32.35
N THR A 74 16.87 -2.00 31.71
CA THR A 74 16.54 -2.37 30.33
C THR A 74 16.26 -1.13 29.51
N ALA A 75 16.90 -1.03 28.34
CA ALA A 75 16.69 0.07 27.39
C ALA A 75 16.93 -0.38 25.95
N VAL A 76 16.37 0.36 24.99
CA VAL A 76 16.74 0.22 23.59
C VAL A 76 18.12 0.82 23.37
N THR A 77 19.03 0.05 22.80
CA THR A 77 20.40 0.48 22.52
C THR A 77 20.66 0.59 21.02
N ILE A 78 21.83 1.06 20.69
CA ILE A 78 22.31 1.11 19.30
C ILE A 78 22.42 -0.32 18.78
N ASN A 79 21.77 -0.57 17.64
CA ASN A 79 21.76 -1.88 17.03
C ASN A 79 23.16 -2.26 16.53
N ARG A 80 23.71 -3.33 17.09
CA ARG A 80 25.07 -3.80 16.78
C ARG A 80 25.09 -4.93 15.76
N ASP A 81 23.96 -5.64 15.59
CA ASP A 81 23.83 -6.75 14.66
C ASP A 81 22.61 -6.51 13.77
N ASN A 82 22.87 -6.17 12.52
CA ASN A 82 21.84 -5.87 11.51
C ASN A 82 21.85 -6.87 10.36
N GLY A 83 22.48 -8.04 10.53
CA GLY A 83 22.59 -9.05 9.46
C GLY A 83 21.25 -9.54 8.91
N GLY A 84 20.17 -9.43 9.71
CA GLY A 84 18.82 -9.78 9.30
C GLY A 84 18.29 -8.89 8.17
N TYR A 85 18.61 -7.62 8.16
CA TYR A 85 18.17 -6.72 7.10
C TYR A 85 18.87 -7.03 5.79
N ASP A 86 20.15 -7.27 5.88
CA ASP A 86 21.00 -7.49 4.73
C ASP A 86 20.42 -8.59 3.84
N ARG A 87 19.95 -9.67 4.44
CA ARG A 87 19.37 -10.79 3.72
C ARG A 87 17.96 -10.53 3.20
N GLN A 88 17.12 -9.86 3.97
CA GLN A 88 15.70 -9.67 3.62
C GLN A 88 15.51 -8.53 2.62
N PHE A 89 16.25 -7.44 2.78
CA PHE A 89 16.09 -6.25 1.97
C PHE A 89 17.25 -5.98 1.01
N GLY A 90 18.31 -6.80 1.05
CA GLY A 90 19.48 -6.61 0.20
C GLY A 90 20.28 -5.34 0.54
N ILE A 91 20.30 -4.94 1.80
CA ILE A 91 20.98 -3.75 2.28
C ILE A 91 22.31 -4.14 2.90
N SER A 92 23.38 -3.43 2.56
CA SER A 92 24.67 -3.66 3.21
C SER A 92 24.63 -3.29 4.68
N PRO A 93 25.22 -4.10 5.57
CA PRO A 93 25.28 -3.79 6.99
C PRO A 93 25.86 -2.41 7.26
N THR A 94 25.21 -1.65 8.13
CA THR A 94 25.64 -0.32 8.55
C THR A 94 25.35 -0.14 10.04
N ASP A 95 25.75 0.99 10.60
CA ASP A 95 25.32 1.41 11.93
C ASP A 95 23.93 2.06 11.81
N PHE A 96 22.89 1.34 12.20
CA PHE A 96 21.51 1.79 12.08
C PHE A 96 20.99 2.53 13.32
N GLY A 97 21.79 2.72 14.35
CA GLY A 97 21.41 3.47 15.52
C GLY A 97 20.36 2.80 16.41
N ARG A 98 19.51 3.60 17.04
CA ARG A 98 18.48 3.14 17.97
C ARG A 98 17.15 2.94 17.26
N GLY A 99 16.89 1.73 16.85
CA GLY A 99 15.70 1.39 16.07
C GLY A 99 15.78 1.88 14.63
N THR A 100 15.62 0.96 13.69
CA THR A 100 15.71 1.27 12.27
C THR A 100 14.43 0.87 11.58
N LEU A 101 13.83 1.83 10.87
CA LEU A 101 12.67 1.57 10.04
C LEU A 101 13.13 1.36 8.59
N ILE A 102 12.64 0.29 7.96
CA ILE A 102 12.91 -0.02 6.56
C ILE A 102 11.57 -0.12 5.85
N VAL A 103 11.45 0.61 4.74
CA VAL A 103 10.24 0.60 3.91
C VAL A 103 10.64 0.26 2.47
N ARG A 104 10.05 -0.80 1.91
CA ARG A 104 10.21 -1.18 0.52
C ARG A 104 8.86 -1.10 -0.18
N PHE A 105 8.85 -0.44 -1.33
CA PHE A 105 7.66 -0.20 -2.12
C PHE A 105 7.74 -0.93 -3.46
N THR A 106 6.65 -1.60 -3.82
CA THR A 106 6.45 -2.19 -5.15
C THR A 106 5.27 -1.49 -5.79
N ASP A 107 5.48 -0.87 -6.95
CA ASP A 107 4.43 -0.11 -7.62
C ASP A 107 3.38 -1.02 -8.27
N TYR A 108 2.32 -0.43 -8.80
CA TYR A 108 1.23 -1.16 -9.43
C TYR A 108 1.63 -1.92 -10.71
N GLN A 109 2.82 -1.63 -11.27
CA GLN A 109 3.42 -2.35 -12.41
C GLN A 109 4.39 -3.46 -11.97
N ASN A 110 4.44 -3.75 -10.66
CA ASN A 110 5.34 -4.72 -10.03
C ASN A 110 6.83 -4.36 -10.09
N ASN A 111 7.15 -3.08 -10.19
CA ASN A 111 8.53 -2.59 -10.07
C ASN A 111 8.85 -2.33 -8.60
N THR A 112 9.79 -3.09 -8.05
CA THR A 112 10.24 -2.91 -6.66
C THR A 112 11.36 -1.89 -6.60
N GLY A 113 11.16 -0.84 -5.80
CA GLY A 113 12.16 0.19 -5.57
C GLY A 113 13.22 -0.23 -4.55
N GLU A 114 14.26 0.59 -4.44
CA GLU A 114 15.28 0.43 -3.40
C GLU A 114 14.65 0.65 -2.02
N PRO A 115 15.02 -0.16 -1.02
CA PRO A 115 14.54 0.04 0.34
C PRO A 115 14.96 1.40 0.88
N GLN A 116 14.02 2.10 1.53
CA GLN A 116 14.30 3.32 2.26
C GLN A 116 14.60 2.98 3.71
N VAL A 117 15.72 3.48 4.22
CA VAL A 117 16.22 3.16 5.56
C VAL A 117 16.20 4.43 6.40
N TYR A 118 15.50 4.38 7.52
CA TYR A 118 15.39 5.47 8.49
C TYR A 118 16.17 5.07 9.74
N THR A 119 17.41 5.50 9.83
CA THR A 119 18.28 5.21 10.98
C THR A 119 17.84 5.99 12.21
N ASP A 120 18.09 5.47 13.39
CA ASP A 120 17.70 6.13 14.66
C ASP A 120 16.19 6.45 14.76
N TYR A 121 15.33 5.64 14.12
CA TYR A 121 13.90 5.94 14.04
C TYR A 121 13.23 6.07 15.40
N LEU A 122 13.53 5.16 16.34
CA LEU A 122 12.96 5.23 17.68
C LEU A 122 13.50 6.42 18.47
N ALA A 123 14.77 6.76 18.30
CA ALA A 123 15.32 7.98 18.90
C ALA A 123 14.66 9.23 18.34
N ALA A 124 14.41 9.27 17.03
CA ALA A 124 13.68 10.37 16.38
C ALA A 124 12.25 10.49 16.90
N LYS A 125 11.57 9.36 17.12
CA LYS A 125 10.23 9.34 17.73
C LYS A 125 10.25 9.90 19.16
N MET A 126 11.23 9.54 19.94
CA MET A 126 11.42 10.08 21.31
C MET A 126 11.58 11.58 21.32
N SER A 127 12.31 12.13 20.37
CA SER A 127 12.54 13.58 20.24
C SER A 127 11.38 14.35 19.63
N GLY A 128 10.36 13.67 19.13
CA GLY A 128 9.22 14.29 18.46
C GLY A 128 9.51 14.79 17.05
N ALA A 129 10.50 14.22 16.36
CA ALA A 129 10.86 14.62 15.00
C ALA A 129 9.71 14.38 14.01
N ALA A 130 9.44 15.37 13.15
CA ALA A 130 8.29 15.34 12.22
C ALA A 130 8.47 14.37 11.05
N ASP A 131 9.71 14.03 10.69
CA ASP A 131 10.05 13.14 9.57
C ASP A 131 9.86 11.64 9.89
N THR A 132 9.26 11.33 11.04
CA THR A 132 8.92 9.97 11.44
C THR A 132 7.58 9.48 10.87
N VAL A 133 6.81 10.35 10.24
CA VAL A 133 5.56 10.00 9.53
C VAL A 133 5.89 9.71 8.07
N ILE A 134 5.46 8.55 7.58
CA ILE A 134 5.80 8.08 6.24
C ILE A 134 4.59 8.25 5.32
N SER A 135 4.77 8.97 4.22
CA SER A 135 3.74 9.15 3.20
C SER A 135 3.53 7.84 2.41
N LEU A 136 2.26 7.45 2.22
CA LEU A 136 1.85 6.26 1.50
C LEU A 136 0.93 6.63 0.32
N ASN A 137 1.19 7.76 -0.32
CA ASN A 137 0.28 8.27 -1.35
C ASN A 137 0.39 7.55 -2.69
N GLU A 138 1.41 6.76 -2.91
CA GLU A 138 1.55 5.97 -4.14
C GLU A 138 0.83 4.64 -4.02
N GLU A 139 0.10 4.28 -5.07
CA GLU A 139 -0.58 3.00 -5.18
C GLU A 139 0.43 1.88 -5.40
N GLY A 140 0.39 0.87 -4.55
CA GLY A 140 1.27 -0.27 -4.65
C GLY A 140 1.28 -1.11 -3.36
N ASP A 141 2.31 -1.93 -3.25
CA ASP A 141 2.51 -2.84 -2.13
C ASP A 141 3.68 -2.36 -1.28
N TYR A 142 3.49 -2.35 0.01
CA TYR A 142 4.48 -1.90 0.99
C TYR A 142 4.91 -3.04 1.89
N GLU A 143 6.21 -3.15 2.09
CA GLU A 143 6.82 -4.02 3.09
C GLU A 143 7.58 -3.17 4.09
N VAL A 144 7.32 -3.38 5.37
CA VAL A 144 7.87 -2.56 6.45
C VAL A 144 8.51 -3.46 7.49
N ALA A 145 9.69 -3.07 7.97
CA ALA A 145 10.32 -3.67 9.12
C ALA A 145 10.83 -2.59 10.08
N LEU A 146 10.64 -2.80 11.35
CA LEU A 146 11.28 -2.02 12.41
C LEU A 146 12.14 -2.96 13.24
N ASP A 147 13.44 -2.70 13.22
CA ASP A 147 14.41 -3.47 14.00
C ASP A 147 14.96 -2.62 15.13
N TYR A 148 15.07 -3.23 16.29
CA TYR A 148 15.68 -2.59 17.46
C TYR A 148 16.34 -3.63 18.36
N GLU A 149 17.36 -3.18 19.09
CA GLU A 149 18.12 -4.01 20.02
C GLU A 149 17.82 -3.55 21.44
N ILE A 150 17.51 -4.50 22.30
CA ILE A 150 17.31 -4.25 23.71
C ILE A 150 18.53 -4.73 24.47
N LYS A 151 19.07 -3.81 25.30
CA LYS A 151 20.16 -4.09 26.23
C LYS A 151 19.57 -4.27 27.61
N LYS A 152 19.96 -5.35 28.28
CA LYS A 152 19.65 -5.62 29.69
C LYS A 152 20.94 -5.73 30.46
N ASP A 153 21.07 -4.94 31.53
CA ASP A 153 22.21 -5.01 32.47
C ASP A 153 21.87 -5.92 33.64
N SER A 154 22.82 -6.74 34.00
CA SER A 154 22.71 -7.63 35.15
C SER A 154 23.96 -7.53 36.02
N ARG A 155 23.79 -7.51 37.34
CA ARG A 155 24.93 -7.58 38.27
C ARG A 155 25.50 -8.97 38.26
N ILE A 156 26.84 -9.04 38.20
CA ILE A 156 27.55 -10.28 38.41
C ILE A 156 27.56 -10.54 39.92
N LEU A 157 27.08 -11.72 40.32
CA LEU A 157 26.94 -12.11 41.73
C LEU A 157 28.28 -12.01 42.49
N GLY A 158 28.29 -11.30 43.62
CA GLY A 158 29.45 -11.12 44.45
C GLY A 158 30.45 -10.07 44.00
N THR A 159 30.12 -9.28 42.98
CA THR A 159 30.97 -8.18 42.50
C THR A 159 30.13 -6.91 42.27
N ALA A 160 30.84 -5.76 42.12
CA ALA A 160 30.21 -4.51 41.69
C ALA A 160 30.11 -4.39 40.19
N ALA A 161 30.63 -5.35 39.44
CA ALA A 161 30.61 -5.35 37.99
C ALA A 161 29.23 -5.72 37.45
N THR A 162 28.88 -5.12 36.28
CA THR A 162 27.66 -5.47 35.55
C THR A 162 28.02 -6.15 34.23
N SER A 163 27.17 -7.07 33.79
CA SER A 163 27.23 -7.65 32.46
C SER A 163 25.99 -7.23 31.70
N SER A 164 26.12 -7.10 30.39
CA SER A 164 25.01 -6.73 29.54
C SER A 164 24.66 -7.84 28.58
N SER A 165 23.37 -8.10 28.42
CA SER A 165 22.84 -8.99 27.37
C SER A 165 22.10 -8.13 26.34
N PHE A 166 22.09 -8.62 25.10
CA PHE A 166 21.51 -7.89 23.96
C PHE A 166 20.57 -8.84 23.21
N THR A 167 19.38 -8.35 22.90
CA THR A 167 18.38 -9.11 22.15
C THR A 167 17.85 -8.25 21.03
N ASN A 168 17.83 -8.82 19.82
CA ASN A 168 17.30 -8.13 18.63
C ASN A 168 15.83 -8.49 18.43
N TYR A 169 15.05 -7.47 18.14
CA TYR A 169 13.63 -7.59 17.86
C TYR A 169 13.31 -7.02 16.49
N ARG A 170 12.34 -7.63 15.82
CA ARG A 170 11.84 -7.15 14.54
C ARG A 170 10.33 -7.16 14.53
N ILE A 171 9.74 -6.03 14.13
CA ILE A 171 8.35 -5.93 13.72
C ILE A 171 8.35 -5.93 12.19
N HIS A 172 7.62 -6.83 11.57
CA HIS A 172 7.55 -6.95 10.11
C HIS A 172 6.12 -7.14 9.67
N PHE A 173 5.70 -6.39 8.64
CA PHE A 173 4.37 -6.53 8.07
C PHE A 173 4.34 -6.02 6.64
N THR A 174 3.28 -6.40 5.94
CA THR A 174 2.98 -5.93 4.58
C THR A 174 1.57 -5.39 4.51
N PHE A 175 1.35 -4.46 3.61
CA PHE A 175 0.04 -3.93 3.27
C PHE A 175 0.06 -3.34 1.87
N SER A 176 -1.12 -3.00 1.36
CA SER A 176 -1.26 -2.39 0.04
C SER A 176 -2.07 -1.11 0.11
N VAL A 177 -1.79 -0.20 -0.80
CA VAL A 177 -2.60 1.00 -1.04
C VAL A 177 -3.14 0.91 -2.47
N ARG A 178 -4.43 1.10 -2.64
CA ARG A 178 -5.11 0.98 -3.94
C ARG A 178 -6.06 2.14 -4.16
N ASN A 179 -6.34 2.38 -5.45
CA ASN A 179 -7.29 3.39 -5.87
C ASN A 179 -8.72 2.98 -5.48
N GLY A 180 -9.37 3.78 -4.66
CA GLY A 180 -10.76 3.60 -4.24
C GLY A 180 -11.73 4.54 -4.92
N ASN A 181 -11.28 5.32 -5.90
CA ASN A 181 -12.09 6.39 -6.51
C ASN A 181 -13.17 5.90 -7.47
N CYS A 182 -13.27 4.62 -7.75
CA CYS A 182 -14.18 4.08 -8.75
C CYS A 182 -13.99 4.70 -10.15
N MET A 183 -12.74 4.94 -10.53
CA MET A 183 -12.36 5.55 -11.80
C MET A 183 -11.86 4.51 -12.79
N VAL A 184 -12.20 4.71 -14.06
CA VAL A 184 -11.61 3.98 -15.17
C VAL A 184 -10.69 4.91 -15.96
N PHE A 185 -9.70 4.33 -16.62
CA PHE A 185 -8.66 5.06 -17.35
C PHE A 185 -8.62 4.58 -18.81
N PRO A 186 -9.53 5.12 -19.66
CA PRO A 186 -9.51 4.80 -21.09
C PRO A 186 -8.52 5.70 -21.82
N PHE A 187 -7.82 5.12 -22.79
CA PHE A 187 -6.83 5.82 -23.59
C PHE A 187 -7.16 5.68 -25.07
N ASP A 188 -7.11 6.80 -25.81
CA ASP A 188 -7.31 6.83 -27.24
C ASP A 188 -6.17 6.07 -27.96
N LEU A 189 -6.53 5.16 -28.87
CA LEU A 189 -5.53 4.35 -29.58
C LEU A 189 -4.67 5.17 -30.54
N ALA A 190 -5.22 6.27 -31.10
CA ALA A 190 -4.49 7.11 -32.05
C ALA A 190 -3.53 8.07 -31.35
N SER A 191 -4.00 8.79 -30.32
CA SER A 191 -3.20 9.82 -29.65
C SER A 191 -2.46 9.32 -28.41
N GLY A 192 -2.92 8.23 -27.81
CA GLY A 192 -2.41 7.73 -26.52
C GLY A 192 -2.84 8.58 -25.33
N GLU A 193 -3.70 9.57 -25.52
CA GLU A 193 -4.20 10.44 -24.44
C GLU A 193 -5.37 9.81 -23.70
N GLU A 194 -5.50 10.15 -22.44
CA GLU A 194 -6.62 9.71 -21.61
C GLU A 194 -7.91 10.36 -22.09
N LEU A 195 -8.97 9.57 -22.17
CA LEU A 195 -10.30 10.02 -22.62
C LEU A 195 -11.17 10.37 -21.42
N LYS A 196 -11.79 11.54 -21.49
CA LYS A 196 -12.79 12.00 -20.53
C LYS A 196 -14.15 11.41 -20.88
N ASN A 197 -15.09 11.50 -19.94
CA ASN A 197 -16.48 11.11 -20.19
C ASN A 197 -17.02 11.86 -21.42
N THR A 198 -17.76 11.16 -22.29
CA THR A 198 -18.33 11.63 -23.54
C THR A 198 -17.32 11.94 -24.65
N ALA A 199 -16.07 11.58 -24.48
CA ALA A 199 -15.06 11.78 -25.52
C ALA A 199 -15.29 10.87 -26.74
N ILE A 200 -14.76 11.32 -27.87
CA ILE A 200 -14.77 10.57 -29.13
C ILE A 200 -13.38 9.99 -29.36
N ALA A 201 -13.32 8.68 -29.59
CA ALA A 201 -12.10 7.98 -29.98
C ALA A 201 -12.29 7.49 -31.43
N PRO A 202 -11.79 8.20 -32.46
CA PRO A 202 -12.07 7.86 -33.86
C PRO A 202 -11.64 6.45 -34.24
N ASN A 203 -10.54 5.96 -33.67
CA ASN A 203 -9.97 4.64 -33.98
C ASN A 203 -10.13 3.63 -32.83
N GLY A 204 -10.84 3.99 -31.78
CA GLY A 204 -11.05 3.14 -30.62
C GLY A 204 -10.21 3.50 -29.42
N PHE A 205 -10.35 2.73 -28.37
CA PHE A 205 -9.68 2.95 -27.07
C PHE A 205 -9.29 1.63 -26.42
N ARG A 206 -8.44 1.74 -25.41
CA ARG A 206 -8.10 0.65 -24.47
C ARG A 206 -8.28 1.13 -23.05
N LEU A 207 -8.45 0.21 -22.13
CA LEU A 207 -8.51 0.50 -20.69
C LEU A 207 -7.21 0.08 -20.00
N ASP A 208 -6.70 0.96 -19.14
CA ASP A 208 -5.63 0.61 -18.20
C ASP A 208 -6.27 0.11 -16.91
N LEU A 209 -6.35 -1.21 -16.74
CA LEU A 209 -6.95 -1.82 -15.57
C LEU A 209 -6.00 -1.94 -14.39
N ALA A 210 -4.71 -1.70 -14.59
CA ALA A 210 -3.73 -1.79 -13.50
C ALA A 210 -4.05 -0.81 -12.36
N ARG A 211 -4.55 0.39 -12.71
CA ARG A 211 -4.98 1.41 -11.74
C ARG A 211 -6.37 1.18 -11.17
N SER A 212 -7.07 0.17 -11.65
CA SER A 212 -8.48 -0.09 -11.31
C SER A 212 -8.68 -1.51 -10.79
N ARG A 213 -7.65 -2.12 -10.22
CA ARG A 213 -7.61 -3.56 -9.87
C ARG A 213 -8.71 -4.01 -8.92
N PHE A 214 -9.22 -3.12 -8.06
CA PHE A 214 -10.26 -3.45 -7.09
C PHE A 214 -11.66 -3.06 -7.54
N LEU A 215 -11.80 -2.64 -8.79
CA LEU A 215 -13.09 -2.29 -9.36
C LEU A 215 -13.64 -3.45 -10.22
N ALA A 216 -14.94 -3.64 -10.15
CA ALA A 216 -15.65 -4.47 -11.12
C ALA A 216 -16.00 -3.59 -12.32
N ILE A 217 -15.39 -3.83 -13.47
CA ILE A 217 -15.54 -3.00 -14.66
C ILE A 217 -16.23 -3.80 -15.75
N ASN A 218 -17.36 -3.29 -16.25
CA ASN A 218 -18.12 -3.88 -17.33
C ASN A 218 -18.22 -2.91 -18.50
N VAL A 219 -18.12 -3.44 -19.71
CA VAL A 219 -18.23 -2.66 -20.95
C VAL A 219 -19.41 -3.16 -21.75
N LYS A 220 -20.27 -2.23 -22.18
CA LYS A 220 -21.39 -2.48 -23.10
C LYS A 220 -21.17 -1.71 -24.39
N LEU A 221 -21.58 -2.27 -25.50
CA LEU A 221 -21.54 -1.61 -26.81
C LEU A 221 -22.93 -1.54 -27.40
N SER A 222 -23.34 -0.33 -27.80
CA SER A 222 -24.48 -0.10 -28.71
C SER A 222 -23.94 0.30 -30.06
N ALA A 223 -24.15 -0.51 -31.07
CA ALA A 223 -23.57 -0.36 -32.39
C ALA A 223 -24.63 -0.14 -33.46
N LEU A 224 -24.24 0.47 -34.58
CA LEU A 224 -25.05 0.54 -35.79
C LEU A 224 -25.03 -0.86 -36.43
N THR A 225 -26.21 -1.43 -36.62
CA THR A 225 -26.37 -2.71 -37.32
C THR A 225 -27.14 -2.53 -38.57
N GLN A 226 -26.83 -3.35 -39.57
CA GLN A 226 -27.54 -3.33 -40.85
C GLN A 226 -29.02 -3.64 -40.67
N GLY A 227 -29.90 -2.79 -41.24
CA GLY A 227 -31.33 -2.95 -41.11
C GLY A 227 -31.97 -2.39 -39.84
N ALA A 228 -31.19 -1.86 -38.91
CA ALA A 228 -31.72 -1.18 -37.73
C ALA A 228 -31.87 0.34 -37.98
N ALA A 229 -32.90 0.93 -37.39
CA ALA A 229 -33.14 2.36 -37.50
C ALA A 229 -32.22 3.24 -36.64
N GLY A 230 -31.42 2.60 -35.75
CA GLY A 230 -30.53 3.27 -34.83
C GLY A 230 -29.55 2.33 -34.21
N LEU A 231 -28.95 2.75 -33.09
CA LEU A 231 -28.01 1.97 -32.33
C LEU A 231 -28.73 0.82 -31.58
N VAL A 232 -28.13 -0.35 -31.64
CA VAL A 232 -28.64 -1.57 -30.96
C VAL A 232 -27.54 -2.16 -30.11
N GLU A 233 -27.85 -2.53 -28.88
CA GLU A 233 -26.89 -3.20 -28.00
C GLU A 233 -26.38 -4.51 -28.63
N ASP A 234 -25.07 -4.63 -28.70
CA ASP A 234 -24.43 -5.89 -29.12
C ASP A 234 -24.07 -6.67 -27.88
N VAL A 235 -24.92 -7.64 -27.52
CA VAL A 235 -24.78 -8.40 -26.28
C VAL A 235 -23.47 -9.20 -26.18
N ARG A 236 -22.82 -9.46 -27.32
CA ARG A 236 -21.51 -10.12 -27.32
C ARG A 236 -20.41 -9.27 -26.69
N PHE A 237 -20.60 -7.93 -26.68
CA PHE A 237 -19.68 -6.97 -26.11
C PHE A 237 -20.10 -6.48 -24.73
N ASN A 238 -21.18 -7.01 -24.17
CA ASN A 238 -21.57 -6.74 -22.79
C ASN A 238 -20.88 -7.74 -21.87
N ARG A 239 -19.68 -7.38 -21.43
CA ARG A 239 -18.84 -8.29 -20.64
C ARG A 239 -17.86 -7.52 -19.76
N PRO A 240 -17.27 -8.21 -18.76
CA PRO A 240 -16.19 -7.62 -17.97
C PRO A 240 -15.02 -7.16 -18.84
N ALA A 241 -14.45 -6.01 -18.49
CA ALA A 241 -13.29 -5.48 -19.17
C ALA A 241 -12.06 -6.37 -18.95
N ARG A 242 -11.18 -6.44 -19.96
CA ARG A 242 -9.89 -7.12 -19.91
C ARG A 242 -8.78 -6.11 -20.09
N ASP A 243 -7.70 -6.26 -19.34
CA ASP A 243 -6.56 -5.37 -19.46
C ASP A 243 -5.93 -5.45 -20.85
N GLY A 244 -5.69 -4.27 -21.45
CA GLY A 244 -5.11 -4.16 -22.78
C GLY A 244 -6.06 -4.50 -23.94
N GLU A 245 -7.32 -4.88 -23.70
CA GLU A 245 -8.28 -5.08 -24.78
C GLU A 245 -8.55 -3.80 -25.53
N GLU A 246 -8.51 -3.87 -26.86
CA GLU A 246 -8.79 -2.74 -27.74
C GLU A 246 -10.26 -2.77 -28.18
N TYR A 247 -10.95 -1.64 -28.00
CA TYR A 247 -12.35 -1.48 -28.38
C TYR A 247 -12.40 -0.61 -29.62
N THR A 248 -12.52 -1.24 -30.79
CA THR A 248 -12.39 -0.57 -32.09
C THR A 248 -13.68 -0.55 -32.90
N ARG A 249 -14.67 -1.34 -32.54
CA ARG A 249 -15.95 -1.36 -33.25
C ARG A 249 -16.68 -0.03 -33.05
N GLU A 250 -17.21 0.55 -34.11
CA GLU A 250 -17.96 1.79 -34.05
C GLU A 250 -19.23 1.66 -33.22
N GLY A 251 -19.48 2.65 -32.39
CA GLY A 251 -20.67 2.69 -31.57
C GLY A 251 -20.47 3.48 -30.29
N ILE A 252 -21.45 3.36 -29.41
CA ILE A 252 -21.43 3.99 -28.09
C ILE A 252 -21.07 2.93 -27.06
N TYR A 253 -20.00 3.18 -26.32
CA TYR A 253 -19.55 2.30 -25.22
C TYR A 253 -19.97 2.89 -23.89
N THR A 254 -20.58 2.05 -23.08
CA THR A 254 -20.91 2.36 -21.68
C THR A 254 -20.02 1.54 -20.78
N ILE A 255 -19.17 2.21 -20.03
CA ILE A 255 -18.22 1.58 -19.10
C ILE A 255 -18.74 1.81 -17.69
N THR A 256 -19.12 0.74 -17.00
CA THR A 256 -19.60 0.80 -15.61
C THR A 256 -18.51 0.28 -14.71
N ALA A 257 -18.16 1.08 -13.70
CA ALA A 257 -17.20 0.70 -12.67
C ALA A 257 -17.90 0.69 -11.31
N ALA A 258 -17.70 -0.38 -10.56
CA ALA A 258 -18.25 -0.53 -9.21
C ALA A 258 -17.13 -0.88 -8.22
N ASN A 259 -17.13 -0.22 -7.08
CA ASN A 259 -16.27 -0.55 -5.97
C ASN A 259 -17.10 -1.29 -4.93
N GLU A 260 -16.89 -2.58 -4.81
CA GLU A 260 -17.66 -3.45 -3.90
C GLU A 260 -17.42 -3.12 -2.43
N PHE A 261 -16.28 -2.53 -2.09
CA PHE A 261 -15.94 -2.20 -0.70
C PHE A 261 -16.61 -0.90 -0.22
N THR A 262 -16.74 0.08 -1.11
CA THR A 262 -17.36 1.37 -0.78
C THR A 262 -18.81 1.47 -1.22
N GLY A 263 -19.27 0.58 -2.08
CA GLY A 263 -20.59 0.63 -2.71
C GLY A 263 -20.70 1.72 -3.79
N GLN A 264 -19.63 2.41 -4.12
CA GLN A 264 -19.62 3.44 -5.15
C GLN A 264 -19.71 2.83 -6.54
N GLU A 265 -20.45 3.48 -7.42
CA GLU A 265 -20.56 3.10 -8.83
C GLU A 265 -20.46 4.34 -9.71
N THR A 266 -19.75 4.23 -10.83
CA THR A 266 -19.62 5.28 -11.82
C THR A 266 -19.85 4.73 -13.22
N VAL A 267 -20.31 5.61 -14.13
CA VAL A 267 -20.54 5.27 -15.53
C VAL A 267 -19.79 6.25 -16.40
N LYS A 268 -19.04 5.74 -17.37
CA LYS A 268 -18.38 6.55 -18.41
C LYS A 268 -18.87 6.12 -19.78
N THR A 269 -19.19 7.11 -20.60
CA THR A 269 -19.66 6.90 -21.98
C THR A 269 -18.59 7.39 -22.95
N LEU A 270 -18.23 6.56 -23.94
CA LEU A 270 -17.29 6.91 -25.00
C LEU A 270 -17.90 6.59 -26.36
N TYR A 271 -17.49 7.35 -27.36
CA TYR A 271 -17.93 7.22 -28.74
C TYR A 271 -16.76 6.76 -29.60
N VAL A 272 -16.92 5.64 -30.31
CA VAL A 272 -15.90 5.14 -31.23
C VAL A 272 -16.42 5.29 -32.66
N GLY A 273 -15.65 5.93 -33.52
CA GLY A 273 -15.98 6.16 -34.90
C GLY A 273 -16.22 7.62 -35.23
N SER A 274 -16.56 7.89 -36.49
CA SER A 274 -16.78 9.23 -37.02
C SER A 274 -18.18 9.41 -37.59
N ASP A 275 -19.09 8.48 -37.33
CA ASP A 275 -20.47 8.58 -37.84
C ASP A 275 -21.25 9.58 -37.00
N ASP A 276 -21.81 10.62 -37.66
CA ASP A 276 -22.57 11.68 -37.02
C ASP A 276 -23.78 11.17 -36.23
N ARG A 277 -24.31 9.98 -36.58
CA ARG A 277 -25.42 9.37 -35.88
C ARG A 277 -25.08 8.86 -34.49
N LEU A 278 -23.80 8.77 -34.14
CA LEU A 278 -23.36 8.36 -32.81
C LEU A 278 -23.53 9.47 -31.78
N ILE A 279 -23.65 10.72 -32.22
CA ILE A 279 -23.59 11.89 -31.33
C ILE A 279 -24.97 12.55 -31.14
N ASP A 280 -25.94 12.24 -31.97
CA ASP A 280 -27.30 12.81 -31.95
C ASP A 280 -28.22 12.16 -30.91
#